data_f51173e56e4fcb28eb023eb30fda1309
#
_entry.id   f51173e56e4fcb28eb023eb30fda1309
#
_cell.length_a   1.000
_cell.length_b   1.000
_cell.length_c   1.000
_cell.angle_alpha   90.00
_cell.angle_beta   90.00
_cell.angle_gamma   90.00
#
_symmetry.space_group_name_H-M   'P 1'
#
loop_
_entity.id
_entity.type
_entity.pdbx_description
1 polymer ?
#
loop_
_entity_poly.entity_id
_entity_poly.type
_entity_poly.pdbx_seq_one_letter_code
_entity_poly.pdbx_strand_id
1 'polypeptide(L)'
;MIVCEIAEQIMDGAGLDVDKDLVRAGCLLHDIGVYRLYDVTGELDHKSYVRHGVLGHEILRAEGFPEEICRFCSRHTGVGLTRDDIERQRLPLPVGDYVAETGEERLVMYADKFHSKTDPPTFVTADSYAVHVRRFGGGKVAAFTAMREQFGEPDLVSLAADHGHAIA
;
A
#
# COMPACT_ATOMS: atom_id res chain seq x y z
N MET A 1 -0.70 5.86 -13.68
CA MET A 1 -1.33 5.05 -12.59
C MET A 1 -1.09 5.79 -11.27
N ILE A 2 -2.15 6.12 -10.57
CA ILE A 2 -2.16 7.12 -9.47
C ILE A 2 -1.12 6.84 -8.37
N VAL A 3 -0.99 5.61 -7.86
CA VAL A 3 0.00 5.30 -6.82
C VAL A 3 1.44 5.54 -7.30
N CYS A 4 1.74 5.30 -8.58
CA CYS A 4 3.03 5.62 -9.20
C CYS A 4 3.28 7.13 -9.20
N GLU A 5 2.30 7.92 -9.63
CA GLU A 5 2.40 9.38 -9.69
C GLU A 5 2.59 9.99 -8.30
N ILE A 6 1.88 9.46 -7.29
CA ILE A 6 2.08 9.83 -5.87
C ILE A 6 3.53 9.51 -5.44
N ALA A 7 4.02 8.30 -5.72
CA ALA A 7 5.37 7.90 -5.36
C ALA A 7 6.43 8.76 -6.08
N GLU A 8 6.22 9.09 -7.36
CA GLU A 8 7.11 9.95 -8.14
C GLU A 8 7.18 11.37 -7.56
N GLN A 9 6.05 11.98 -7.21
CA GLN A 9 6.05 13.28 -6.55
C GLN A 9 6.82 13.26 -5.22
N ILE A 10 6.65 12.21 -4.42
CA ILE A 10 7.36 12.06 -3.14
C ILE A 10 8.87 11.91 -3.39
N MET A 11 9.30 11.09 -4.36
CA MET A 11 10.71 10.91 -4.69
C MET A 11 11.37 12.22 -5.13
N ASP A 12 10.67 12.99 -5.96
CA ASP A 12 11.21 14.25 -6.49
C ASP A 12 11.27 15.34 -5.38
N GLY A 13 10.31 15.35 -4.46
CA GLY A 13 10.25 16.31 -3.36
C GLY A 13 11.26 16.04 -2.23
N ALA A 14 11.51 14.79 -1.91
CA ALA A 14 12.32 14.40 -0.75
C ALA A 14 13.79 14.04 -1.09
N GLY A 15 14.16 13.97 -2.37
CA GLY A 15 15.53 13.62 -2.79
C GLY A 15 15.98 12.25 -2.29
N LEU A 16 15.10 11.26 -2.33
CA LEU A 16 15.32 9.92 -1.77
C LEU A 16 16.36 9.13 -2.57
N ASP A 17 17.25 8.44 -1.83
CA ASP A 17 18.16 7.44 -2.40
C ASP A 17 17.43 6.09 -2.49
N VAL A 18 16.66 5.91 -3.56
CA VAL A 18 15.88 4.71 -3.86
C VAL A 18 15.98 4.37 -5.34
N ASP A 19 15.85 3.09 -5.66
CA ASP A 19 15.74 2.63 -7.05
C ASP A 19 14.36 2.99 -7.62
N LYS A 20 14.32 4.02 -8.48
CA LYS A 20 13.08 4.52 -9.08
C LYS A 20 12.36 3.49 -9.94
N ASP A 21 13.09 2.63 -10.64
CA ASP A 21 12.50 1.60 -11.49
C ASP A 21 11.90 0.50 -10.64
N LEU A 22 12.55 0.14 -9.54
CA LEU A 22 12.03 -0.81 -8.56
C LEU A 22 10.76 -0.27 -7.87
N VAL A 23 10.73 1.01 -7.48
CA VAL A 23 9.54 1.67 -6.94
C VAL A 23 8.38 1.64 -7.95
N ARG A 24 8.64 1.96 -9.22
CA ARG A 24 7.62 1.90 -10.28
C ARG A 24 7.06 0.49 -10.45
N ALA A 25 7.93 -0.52 -10.49
CA ALA A 25 7.50 -1.91 -10.57
C ALA A 25 6.61 -2.28 -9.35
N GLY A 26 7.02 -1.88 -8.14
CA GLY A 26 6.23 -2.06 -6.93
C GLY A 26 4.87 -1.40 -7.01
N CYS A 27 4.79 -0.13 -7.42
CA CYS A 27 3.53 0.60 -7.60
C CYS A 27 2.58 -0.09 -8.60
N LEU A 28 3.14 -0.68 -9.65
CA LEU A 28 2.35 -1.37 -10.68
C LEU A 28 1.78 -2.71 -10.18
N LEU A 29 2.51 -3.41 -9.33
CA LEU A 29 2.26 -4.81 -9.03
C LEU A 29 1.73 -5.07 -7.61
N HIS A 30 1.84 -4.10 -6.66
CA HIS A 30 1.50 -4.33 -5.25
C HIS A 30 0.11 -4.94 -5.02
N ASP A 31 -0.86 -4.58 -5.84
CA ASP A 31 -2.26 -4.99 -5.72
C ASP A 31 -2.68 -6.13 -6.65
N ILE A 32 -1.75 -6.73 -7.41
CA ILE A 32 -2.09 -7.78 -8.39
C ILE A 32 -2.89 -8.94 -7.76
N GLY A 33 -2.72 -9.20 -6.48
CA GLY A 33 -3.43 -10.25 -5.76
C GLY A 33 -4.92 -10.01 -5.58
N VAL A 34 -5.42 -8.78 -5.75
CA VAL A 34 -6.86 -8.47 -5.71
C VAL A 34 -7.60 -9.26 -6.78
N TYR A 35 -6.94 -9.53 -7.92
CA TYR A 35 -7.50 -10.34 -9.00
C TYR A 35 -7.99 -11.72 -8.54
N ARG A 36 -7.34 -12.34 -7.56
CA ARG A 36 -7.74 -13.65 -7.00
C ARG A 36 -8.89 -13.58 -5.99
N LEU A 37 -9.36 -12.41 -5.65
CA LEU A 37 -10.46 -12.20 -4.69
C LEU A 37 -11.82 -11.99 -5.38
N TYR A 38 -11.85 -11.92 -6.70
CA TYR A 38 -13.10 -11.90 -7.45
C TYR A 38 -13.63 -13.32 -7.66
N ASP A 39 -14.91 -13.51 -7.42
CA ASP A 39 -15.59 -14.76 -7.72
C ASP A 39 -15.97 -14.88 -9.21
N VAL A 40 -16.62 -15.96 -9.57
CA VAL A 40 -17.05 -16.24 -10.96
C VAL A 40 -18.14 -15.28 -11.46
N THR A 41 -18.78 -14.54 -10.57
CA THR A 41 -19.80 -13.51 -10.90
C THR A 41 -19.19 -12.12 -11.03
N GLY A 42 -17.91 -11.96 -10.71
CA GLY A 42 -17.19 -10.69 -10.68
C GLY A 42 -17.39 -9.91 -9.39
N GLU A 43 -17.87 -10.55 -8.32
CA GLU A 43 -17.99 -9.92 -7.01
C GLU A 43 -16.70 -10.08 -6.19
N LEU A 44 -16.28 -8.99 -5.53
CA LEU A 44 -15.08 -8.96 -4.70
C LEU A 44 -15.35 -9.53 -3.30
N ASP A 45 -14.55 -10.49 -2.86
CA ASP A 45 -14.56 -10.99 -1.48
C ASP A 45 -13.92 -9.97 -0.52
N HIS A 46 -14.74 -9.03 -0.06
CA HIS A 46 -14.33 -8.03 0.92
C HIS A 46 -13.89 -8.61 2.26
N LYS A 47 -14.40 -9.80 2.65
CA LYS A 47 -14.05 -10.42 3.94
C LYS A 47 -12.62 -10.93 3.94
N SER A 48 -12.17 -11.42 2.79
CA SER A 48 -10.81 -11.93 2.62
C SER A 48 -9.87 -10.88 2.01
N TYR A 49 -10.30 -9.60 1.89
CA TYR A 49 -9.54 -8.58 1.17
C TYR A 49 -8.10 -8.43 1.68
N VAL A 50 -7.87 -8.55 2.98
CA VAL A 50 -6.52 -8.49 3.57
C VAL A 50 -5.54 -9.52 2.96
N ARG A 51 -6.04 -10.58 2.32
CA ARG A 51 -5.22 -11.61 1.67
C ARG A 51 -4.59 -11.16 0.34
N HIS A 52 -5.05 -10.04 -0.26
CA HIS A 52 -4.56 -9.62 -1.57
C HIS A 52 -3.02 -9.53 -1.62
N GLY A 53 -2.39 -9.06 -0.55
CA GLY A 53 -0.93 -8.94 -0.49
C GLY A 53 -0.22 -10.30 -0.62
N VAL A 54 -0.64 -11.30 0.15
CA VAL A 54 -0.06 -12.64 0.11
C VAL A 54 -0.38 -13.33 -1.23
N LEU A 55 -1.61 -13.19 -1.72
CA LEU A 55 -2.01 -13.74 -3.03
C LEU A 55 -1.21 -13.12 -4.18
N GLY A 56 -0.94 -11.81 -4.13
CA GLY A 56 -0.11 -11.13 -5.11
C GLY A 56 1.33 -11.63 -5.10
N HIS A 57 1.92 -11.79 -3.91
CA HIS A 57 3.23 -12.39 -3.75
C HIS A 57 3.30 -13.80 -4.37
N GLU A 58 2.29 -14.64 -4.11
CA GLU A 58 2.21 -15.98 -4.70
C GLU A 58 2.11 -15.95 -6.23
N ILE A 59 1.30 -15.03 -6.79
CA ILE A 59 1.19 -14.85 -8.24
C ILE A 59 2.56 -14.52 -8.84
N LEU A 60 3.21 -13.47 -8.34
CA LEU A 60 4.47 -13.00 -8.89
C LEU A 60 5.59 -14.04 -8.76
N ARG A 61 5.65 -14.75 -7.63
CA ARG A 61 6.61 -15.84 -7.44
C ARG A 61 6.37 -17.00 -8.41
N ALA A 62 5.12 -17.35 -8.68
CA ALA A 62 4.77 -18.39 -9.64
C ALA A 62 5.15 -18.00 -11.09
N GLU A 63 5.10 -16.70 -11.42
CA GLU A 63 5.54 -16.14 -12.70
C GLU A 63 7.06 -15.93 -12.80
N GLY A 64 7.82 -16.27 -11.74
CA GLY A 64 9.29 -16.22 -11.74
C GLY A 64 9.87 -14.84 -11.42
N PHE A 65 9.08 -13.92 -10.88
CA PHE A 65 9.60 -12.63 -10.41
C PHE A 65 10.54 -12.80 -9.21
N PRO A 66 11.59 -11.97 -9.09
CA PRO A 66 12.47 -12.00 -7.94
C PRO A 66 11.74 -11.63 -6.65
N GLU A 67 12.24 -12.15 -5.52
CA GLU A 67 11.60 -11.98 -4.21
C GLU A 67 11.38 -10.51 -3.83
N GLU A 68 12.30 -9.63 -4.21
CA GLU A 68 12.19 -8.19 -3.97
C GLU A 68 10.96 -7.55 -4.62
N ILE A 69 10.54 -8.04 -5.80
CA ILE A 69 9.30 -7.61 -6.46
C ILE A 69 8.08 -8.24 -5.76
N CYS A 70 8.14 -9.51 -5.39
CA CYS A 70 7.04 -10.20 -4.71
C CYS A 70 6.69 -9.54 -3.37
N ARG A 71 7.69 -9.03 -2.64
CA ARG A 71 7.50 -8.39 -1.34
C ARG A 71 6.68 -7.10 -1.39
N PHE A 72 6.68 -6.35 -2.50
CA PHE A 72 5.78 -5.20 -2.64
C PHE A 72 4.32 -5.59 -2.46
N CYS A 73 3.92 -6.78 -2.90
CA CYS A 73 2.57 -7.28 -2.64
C CYS A 73 2.35 -7.60 -1.17
N SER A 74 3.17 -8.46 -0.59
CA SER A 74 2.90 -8.99 0.75
C SER A 74 3.11 -7.97 1.88
N ARG A 75 3.86 -6.89 1.66
CA ARG A 75 4.30 -5.98 2.71
C ARG A 75 3.71 -4.58 2.67
N HIS A 76 2.79 -4.26 1.72
CA HIS A 76 2.22 -2.92 1.63
C HIS A 76 0.94 -2.71 2.44
N THR A 77 0.31 -3.79 2.95
CA THR A 77 -0.99 -3.70 3.61
C THR A 77 -0.95 -2.83 4.87
N GLY A 78 -1.80 -1.81 4.91
CA GLY A 78 -1.83 -0.83 6.00
C GLY A 78 -0.48 -0.10 6.13
N VAL A 79 0.12 -0.15 7.32
CA VAL A 79 1.48 0.32 7.61
C VAL A 79 2.37 -0.86 8.04
N GLY A 80 2.16 -2.01 7.41
CA GLY A 80 2.76 -3.29 7.77
C GLY A 80 1.91 -4.06 8.79
N LEU A 81 1.90 -5.38 8.65
CA LEU A 81 1.24 -6.31 9.57
C LEU A 81 2.31 -7.16 10.25
N THR A 82 2.33 -7.15 11.58
CA THR A 82 3.19 -8.02 12.37
C THR A 82 2.49 -9.34 12.68
N ARG A 83 3.25 -10.34 13.08
CA ARG A 83 2.73 -11.60 13.64
C ARG A 83 1.67 -11.35 14.72
N ASP A 84 1.96 -10.44 15.66
CA ASP A 84 1.03 -10.08 16.74
C ASP A 84 -0.27 -9.48 16.21
N ASP A 85 -0.21 -8.65 15.16
CA ASP A 85 -1.40 -8.11 14.51
C ASP A 85 -2.29 -9.22 13.93
N ILE A 86 -1.68 -10.20 13.28
CA ILE A 86 -2.39 -11.33 12.66
C ILE A 86 -3.08 -12.17 13.72
N GLU A 87 -2.37 -12.53 14.79
CA GLU A 87 -2.89 -13.35 15.86
C GLU A 87 -3.98 -12.62 16.64
N ARG A 88 -3.73 -11.38 17.07
CA ARG A 88 -4.67 -10.56 17.85
C ARG A 88 -5.96 -10.25 17.09
N GLN A 89 -5.85 -9.93 15.82
CA GLN A 89 -7.00 -9.59 14.96
C GLN A 89 -7.61 -10.81 14.28
N ARG A 90 -7.00 -12.00 14.43
CA ARG A 90 -7.41 -13.26 13.78
C ARG A 90 -7.55 -13.09 12.26
N LEU A 91 -6.55 -12.43 11.65
CA LEU A 91 -6.58 -12.18 10.22
C LEU A 91 -6.42 -13.51 9.45
N PRO A 92 -7.10 -13.69 8.30
CA PRO A 92 -7.01 -14.90 7.48
C PRO A 92 -5.70 -14.94 6.66
N LEU A 93 -4.57 -14.80 7.35
CA LEU A 93 -3.22 -14.78 6.79
C LEU A 93 -2.35 -15.85 7.47
N PRO A 94 -1.37 -16.42 6.78
CA PRO A 94 -0.33 -17.19 7.44
C PRO A 94 0.35 -16.34 8.51
N VAL A 95 0.61 -16.96 9.68
CA VAL A 95 1.23 -16.24 10.80
C VAL A 95 2.67 -15.88 10.47
N GLY A 96 2.98 -14.58 10.43
CA GLY A 96 4.29 -14.04 10.04
C GLY A 96 4.33 -12.52 10.10
N ASP A 97 5.48 -11.95 9.77
CA ASP A 97 5.67 -10.50 9.69
C ASP A 97 5.63 -10.05 8.22
N TYR A 98 4.71 -9.16 7.92
CA TYR A 98 4.49 -8.54 6.61
C TYR A 98 4.74 -7.04 6.74
N VAL A 99 6.00 -6.70 7.02
CA VAL A 99 6.48 -5.32 7.21
C VAL A 99 7.52 -4.99 6.14
N ALA A 100 7.52 -3.75 5.67
CA ALA A 100 8.49 -3.30 4.68
C ALA A 100 9.93 -3.34 5.25
N GLU A 101 10.87 -3.88 4.48
CA GLU A 101 12.28 -4.02 4.85
C GLU A 101 13.16 -2.98 4.14
N THR A 102 12.78 -2.53 2.93
CA THR A 102 13.56 -1.58 2.14
C THR A 102 12.91 -0.20 2.08
N GLY A 103 13.67 0.80 1.63
CA GLY A 103 13.16 2.14 1.40
C GLY A 103 12.07 2.17 0.33
N GLU A 104 12.28 1.40 -0.75
CA GLU A 104 11.35 1.26 -1.86
C GLU A 104 10.03 0.62 -1.41
N GLU A 105 10.08 -0.47 -0.65
CA GLU A 105 8.88 -1.12 -0.09
C GLU A 105 8.10 -0.14 0.82
N ARG A 106 8.81 0.62 1.67
CA ARG A 106 8.18 1.62 2.55
C ARG A 106 7.55 2.76 1.77
N LEU A 107 8.21 3.23 0.71
CA LEU A 107 7.70 4.30 -0.14
C LEU A 107 6.43 3.87 -0.87
N VAL A 108 6.40 2.68 -1.49
CA VAL A 108 5.20 2.16 -2.16
C VAL A 108 4.06 1.96 -1.16
N MET A 109 4.35 1.37 0.02
CA MET A 109 3.38 1.24 1.11
C MET A 109 2.80 2.61 1.49
N TYR A 110 3.64 3.64 1.64
CA TYR A 110 3.21 4.98 2.02
C TYR A 110 2.39 5.66 0.92
N ALA A 111 2.85 5.62 -0.32
CA ALA A 111 2.16 6.22 -1.47
C ALA A 111 0.75 5.62 -1.68
N ASP A 112 0.57 4.34 -1.45
CA ASP A 112 -0.74 3.67 -1.55
C ASP A 112 -1.79 4.23 -0.55
N LYS A 113 -1.37 4.88 0.53
CA LYS A 113 -2.30 5.42 1.55
C LYS A 113 -3.00 6.70 1.11
N PHE A 114 -2.52 7.35 0.07
CA PHE A 114 -3.08 8.61 -0.42
C PHE A 114 -4.17 8.44 -1.50
N HIS A 115 -4.53 7.21 -1.86
CA HIS A 115 -5.61 6.98 -2.82
C HIS A 115 -6.48 5.78 -2.42
N SER A 116 -7.78 6.02 -2.27
CA SER A 116 -8.79 5.00 -2.03
C SER A 116 -9.38 4.55 -3.37
N LYS A 117 -9.43 3.24 -3.58
CA LYS A 117 -9.97 2.60 -4.79
C LYS A 117 -11.48 2.28 -4.63
N THR A 118 -12.17 3.07 -3.80
CA THR A 118 -13.64 3.01 -3.64
C THR A 118 -14.36 3.51 -4.90
N ASP A 119 -15.65 3.34 -4.96
CA ASP A 119 -16.48 3.90 -6.03
C ASP A 119 -17.41 4.99 -5.44
N PRO A 120 -17.23 6.28 -5.77
CA PRO A 120 -16.15 6.84 -6.60
C PRO A 120 -14.78 6.83 -5.89
N PRO A 121 -13.67 6.78 -6.65
CA PRO A 121 -12.34 6.82 -6.07
C PRO A 121 -12.03 8.22 -5.51
N THR A 122 -11.23 8.26 -4.41
CA THR A 122 -10.88 9.50 -3.73
C THR A 122 -9.40 9.54 -3.36
N PHE A 123 -8.81 10.71 -3.36
CA PHE A 123 -7.54 10.95 -2.66
C PHE A 123 -7.79 11.08 -1.16
N VAL A 124 -6.85 10.60 -0.36
CA VAL A 124 -6.93 10.59 1.11
C VAL A 124 -5.78 11.42 1.66
N THR A 125 -6.09 12.44 2.47
CA THR A 125 -5.05 13.25 3.11
C THR A 125 -4.28 12.46 4.15
N ALA A 126 -3.03 12.87 4.45
CA ALA A 126 -2.25 12.26 5.53
C ALA A 126 -2.98 12.35 6.87
N ASP A 127 -3.69 13.44 7.15
CA ASP A 127 -4.45 13.62 8.38
C ASP A 127 -5.65 12.67 8.45
N SER A 128 -6.39 12.51 7.36
CA SER A 128 -7.51 11.56 7.26
C SER A 128 -7.01 10.12 7.46
N TYR A 129 -5.89 9.76 6.84
CA TYR A 129 -5.32 8.43 7.04
C TYR A 129 -4.78 8.24 8.48
N ALA A 130 -4.17 9.25 9.08
CA ALA A 130 -3.73 9.20 10.47
C ALA A 130 -4.89 8.96 11.45
N VAL A 131 -6.06 9.56 11.19
CA VAL A 131 -7.28 9.27 11.96
C VAL A 131 -7.73 7.83 11.74
N HIS A 132 -7.75 7.37 10.50
CA HIS A 132 -8.15 6.02 10.14
C HIS A 132 -7.27 4.94 10.81
N VAL A 133 -5.95 5.14 10.81
CA VAL A 133 -5.00 4.12 11.31
C VAL A 133 -5.03 3.96 12.83
N ARG A 134 -5.57 4.94 13.59
CA ARG A 134 -5.69 4.89 15.06
C ARG A 134 -6.44 3.66 15.57
N ARG A 135 -7.43 3.19 14.81
CA ARG A 135 -8.22 2.00 15.19
C ARG A 135 -7.40 0.72 15.31
N PHE A 136 -6.19 0.70 14.70
CA PHE A 136 -5.29 -0.45 14.74
C PHE A 136 -4.22 -0.37 15.84
N GLY A 137 -4.24 0.72 16.64
CA GLY A 137 -3.37 0.92 17.80
C GLY A 137 -2.26 1.95 17.59
N GLY A 138 -1.69 2.41 18.73
CA GLY A 138 -0.70 3.49 18.72
C GLY A 138 0.58 3.19 17.95
N GLY A 139 1.02 1.94 17.91
CA GLY A 139 2.18 1.53 17.11
C GLY A 139 2.00 1.76 15.61
N LYS A 140 0.76 1.61 15.10
CA LYS A 140 0.46 1.88 13.70
C LYS A 140 0.44 3.38 13.39
N VAL A 141 -0.05 4.18 14.33
CA VAL A 141 0.02 5.64 14.24
C VAL A 141 1.48 6.11 14.19
N ALA A 142 2.32 5.60 15.09
CA ALA A 142 3.75 5.94 15.13
C ALA A 142 4.45 5.53 13.82
N ALA A 143 4.15 4.34 13.28
CA ALA A 143 4.71 3.88 12.01
C ALA A 143 4.31 4.79 10.84
N PHE A 144 3.04 5.22 10.77
CA PHE A 144 2.59 6.16 9.73
C PHE A 144 3.23 7.53 9.88
N THR A 145 3.32 8.05 11.11
CA THR A 145 3.98 9.34 11.40
C THR A 145 5.44 9.32 10.97
N ALA A 146 6.17 8.25 11.28
CA ALA A 146 7.56 8.10 10.86
C ALA A 146 7.73 8.08 9.33
N MET A 147 6.80 7.46 8.59
CA MET A 147 6.81 7.53 7.12
C MET A 147 6.49 8.93 6.60
N ARG A 148 5.53 9.63 7.21
CA ARG A 148 5.19 11.02 6.87
C ARG A 148 6.38 11.96 7.10
N GLU A 149 7.11 11.80 8.20
CA GLU A 149 8.33 12.57 8.49
C GLU A 149 9.46 12.25 7.50
N GLN A 150 9.59 10.99 7.10
CA GLN A 150 10.64 10.55 6.17
C GLN A 150 10.37 11.00 4.74
N PHE A 151 9.14 10.89 4.26
CA PHE A 151 8.78 11.01 2.86
C PHE A 151 8.09 12.34 2.51
N GLY A 152 7.61 13.08 3.50
CA GLY A 152 6.76 14.26 3.25
C GLY A 152 5.36 13.89 2.75
N GLU A 153 4.71 14.83 2.09
CA GLU A 153 3.36 14.64 1.56
C GLU A 153 3.30 14.97 0.07
N PRO A 154 2.54 14.21 -0.73
CA PRO A 154 2.34 14.53 -2.15
C PRO A 154 1.40 15.74 -2.31
N ASP A 155 1.48 16.43 -3.45
CA ASP A 155 0.51 17.47 -3.84
C ASP A 155 -0.78 16.81 -4.35
N LEU A 156 -1.66 16.49 -3.41
CA LEU A 156 -2.95 15.90 -3.72
C LEU A 156 -3.88 16.84 -4.49
N VAL A 157 -3.69 18.16 -4.39
CA VAL A 157 -4.54 19.13 -5.09
C VAL A 157 -4.32 19.03 -6.59
N SER A 158 -3.06 18.99 -7.02
CA SER A 158 -2.71 18.81 -8.43
C SER A 158 -3.22 17.46 -8.95
N LEU A 159 -2.93 16.37 -8.24
CA LEU A 159 -3.37 15.02 -8.63
C LEU A 159 -4.90 14.90 -8.71
N ALA A 160 -5.62 15.51 -7.76
CA ALA A 160 -7.08 15.50 -7.76
C ALA A 160 -7.66 16.22 -8.96
N ALA A 161 -7.06 17.36 -9.37
CA ALA A 161 -7.46 18.10 -10.56
C ALA A 161 -7.21 17.27 -11.84
N ASP A 162 -6.05 16.62 -11.94
CA ASP A 162 -5.66 15.84 -13.12
C ASP A 162 -6.54 14.60 -13.33
N HIS A 163 -6.94 13.96 -12.24
CA HIS A 163 -7.73 12.72 -12.27
C HIS A 163 -9.25 12.92 -12.09
N GLY A 164 -9.68 14.12 -11.73
CA GLY A 164 -11.10 14.42 -11.45
C GLY A 164 -11.63 13.71 -10.19
N HIS A 165 -10.76 13.38 -9.24
CA HIS A 165 -11.12 12.70 -7.99
C HIS A 165 -11.25 13.69 -6.84
N ALA A 166 -12.17 13.44 -5.89
CA ALA A 166 -12.29 14.22 -4.67
C ALA A 166 -11.11 13.95 -3.71
N ILE A 167 -10.89 14.87 -2.76
CA ILE A 167 -9.96 14.71 -1.63
C ILE A 167 -10.78 14.54 -0.36
N ALA A 168 -10.48 13.51 0.45
CA ALA A 168 -11.14 13.18 1.71
C ALA A 168 -10.19 13.28 2.91
#